data_b06f7da551d7446cc5c211ec09bd1782
#
_entry.id   b06f7da551d7446cc5c211ec09bd1782
#
_cell.length_a   1.000
_cell.length_b   1.000
_cell.length_c   1.000
_cell.angle_alpha   90.00
_cell.angle_beta   90.00
_cell.angle_gamma   90.00
#
_symmetry.space_group_name_H-M   'P 1'
#
loop_
_entity.id
_entity.type
_entity.pdbx_description
1 polymer ?
#
loop_
_entity_poly.entity_id
_entity_poly.type
_entity_poly.pdbx_seq_one_letter_code
_entity_poly.pdbx_strand_id
1 'polypeptide(L)'
;MKDRAHDESMAELFREDPAFATQYLNDVLEDGDQADLLVAIRQIAQAFGGVPAVAEKAHLNATQLYRTLSAEGNPELRSLTAVLKALGMRLAVQPIRHA
;
A
#
# COMPACT_ATOMS: atom_id res chain seq x y z
N MET A 1 -12.30 -5.51 16.61
CA MET A 1 -10.91 -5.10 16.56
C MET A 1 -10.78 -3.83 15.77
N LYS A 2 -10.20 -2.83 16.41
CA LYS A 2 -10.10 -1.49 15.81
C LYS A 2 -9.33 -1.48 14.50
N ASP A 3 -8.20 -2.19 14.45
CA ASP A 3 -7.35 -2.17 13.26
C ASP A 3 -8.03 -2.76 12.05
N ARG A 4 -8.76 -3.85 12.25
CA ARG A 4 -9.49 -4.50 11.17
C ARG A 4 -10.63 -3.63 10.66
N ALA A 5 -11.40 -3.04 11.58
CA ALA A 5 -12.50 -2.16 11.20
C ALA A 5 -11.98 -0.93 10.46
N HIS A 6 -10.86 -0.37 10.92
CA HIS A 6 -10.25 0.77 10.26
C HIS A 6 -9.75 0.40 8.87
N ASP A 7 -9.08 -0.73 8.73
CA ASP A 7 -8.59 -1.21 7.43
C ASP A 7 -9.74 -1.42 6.45
N GLU A 8 -10.86 -1.99 6.91
CA GLU A 8 -12.03 -2.20 6.07
C GLU A 8 -12.65 -0.88 5.63
N SER A 9 -12.73 0.09 6.55
CA SER A 9 -13.26 1.43 6.23
C SER A 9 -12.40 2.12 5.19
N MET A 10 -11.08 2.05 5.33
CA MET A 10 -10.16 2.64 4.37
C MET A 10 -10.27 1.95 3.01
N ALA A 11 -10.35 0.62 3.01
CA ALA A 11 -10.48 -0.13 1.76
C ALA A 11 -11.73 0.26 1.00
N GLU A 12 -12.84 0.50 1.73
CA GLU A 12 -14.08 0.92 1.11
C GLU A 12 -13.96 2.28 0.44
N LEU A 13 -13.29 3.23 1.11
CA LEU A 13 -13.02 4.54 0.52
C LEU A 13 -12.21 4.43 -0.77
N PHE A 14 -11.21 3.58 -0.78
CA PHE A 14 -10.38 3.39 -1.97
C PHE A 14 -11.16 2.76 -3.12
N ARG A 15 -12.10 1.85 -2.82
CA ARG A 15 -12.95 1.24 -3.85
C ARG A 15 -13.89 2.27 -4.47
N GLU A 16 -14.44 3.16 -3.66
CA GLU A 16 -15.36 4.19 -4.14
C GLU A 16 -14.64 5.25 -4.96
N ASP A 17 -13.39 5.54 -4.61
CA ASP A 17 -12.61 6.57 -5.29
C ASP A 17 -11.15 6.11 -5.42
N PRO A 18 -10.83 5.38 -6.50
CA PRO A 18 -9.45 4.88 -6.70
C PRO A 18 -8.38 5.98 -6.74
N ALA A 19 -8.73 7.17 -7.23
CA ALA A 19 -7.77 8.28 -7.24
C ALA A 19 -7.39 8.69 -5.82
N PHE A 20 -8.28 8.50 -4.87
CA PHE A 20 -8.01 8.78 -3.47
C PHE A 20 -6.90 7.88 -2.92
N ALA A 21 -6.80 6.63 -3.40
CA ALA A 21 -5.75 5.73 -2.96
C ALA A 21 -4.35 6.29 -3.29
N THR A 22 -4.19 6.82 -4.50
CA THR A 22 -2.92 7.44 -4.90
C THR A 22 -2.62 8.67 -4.06
N GLN A 23 -3.62 9.52 -3.86
CA GLN A 23 -3.47 10.72 -3.04
C GLN A 23 -3.10 10.37 -1.61
N TYR A 24 -3.78 9.38 -1.04
CA TYR A 24 -3.52 8.95 0.32
C TYR A 24 -2.09 8.44 0.47
N LEU A 25 -1.63 7.63 -0.48
CA LEU A 25 -0.28 7.08 -0.43
C LEU A 25 0.78 8.18 -0.55
N ASN A 26 0.54 9.16 -1.40
CA ASN A 26 1.44 10.31 -1.52
C ASN A 26 1.51 11.11 -0.23
N ASP A 27 0.38 11.29 0.45
CA ASP A 27 0.34 11.99 1.72
C ASP A 27 1.14 11.23 2.79
N VAL A 28 1.00 9.91 2.82
CA VAL A 28 1.76 9.08 3.75
C VAL A 28 3.26 9.15 3.45
N LEU A 29 3.64 9.15 2.18
CA LEU A 29 5.05 9.28 1.80
C LEU A 29 5.64 10.61 2.20
N GLU A 30 4.82 11.65 2.24
CA GLU A 30 5.28 12.99 2.60
C GLU A 30 5.45 13.15 4.11
N ASP A 31 4.51 12.65 4.90
CA ASP A 31 4.46 12.93 6.33
C ASP A 31 4.61 11.70 7.24
N GLY A 32 4.42 10.50 6.70
CA GLY A 32 4.47 9.28 7.49
C GLY A 32 5.83 8.62 7.50
N ASP A 33 5.95 7.59 8.32
CA ASP A 33 7.17 6.77 8.35
C ASP A 33 6.97 5.50 7.53
N GLN A 34 7.99 4.62 7.54
CA GLN A 34 7.94 3.38 6.79
C GLN A 34 6.78 2.48 7.24
N ALA A 35 6.52 2.41 8.53
CA ALA A 35 5.42 1.60 9.04
C ALA A 35 4.08 2.08 8.50
N ASP A 36 3.87 3.39 8.50
CA ASP A 36 2.64 3.99 7.95
C ASP A 36 2.48 3.66 6.47
N LEU A 37 3.58 3.72 5.72
CA LEU A 37 3.57 3.41 4.29
C LEU A 37 3.14 1.97 4.03
N LEU A 38 3.72 1.02 4.75
CA LEU A 38 3.43 -0.39 4.54
C LEU A 38 1.99 -0.73 4.91
N VAL A 39 1.48 -0.16 6.01
CA VAL A 39 0.09 -0.34 6.40
C VAL A 39 -0.85 0.27 5.37
N ALA A 40 -0.51 1.44 4.84
CA ALA A 40 -1.32 2.08 3.80
C ALA A 40 -1.40 1.22 2.54
N ILE A 41 -0.28 0.64 2.12
CA ILE A 41 -0.26 -0.24 0.95
C ILE A 41 -1.13 -1.47 1.20
N ARG A 42 -1.10 -2.03 2.40
CA ARG A 42 -1.96 -3.16 2.75
C ARG A 42 -3.44 -2.79 2.62
N GLN A 43 -3.83 -1.63 3.12
CA GLN A 43 -5.21 -1.16 3.04
C GLN A 43 -5.65 -0.98 1.59
N ILE A 44 -4.77 -0.45 0.76
CA ILE A 44 -5.06 -0.30 -0.67
C ILE A 44 -5.17 -1.67 -1.35
N ALA A 45 -4.29 -2.61 -1.01
CA ALA A 45 -4.36 -3.96 -1.55
C ALA A 45 -5.70 -4.63 -1.20
N GLN A 46 -6.20 -4.42 0.02
CA GLN A 46 -7.50 -4.95 0.42
C GLN A 46 -8.64 -4.39 -0.42
N ALA A 47 -8.52 -3.15 -0.84
CA ALA A 47 -9.53 -2.52 -1.69
C ALA A 47 -9.58 -3.13 -3.09
N PHE A 48 -8.45 -3.64 -3.57
CA PHE A 48 -8.33 -4.10 -4.96
C PHE A 48 -8.07 -5.60 -5.05
N GLY A 49 -8.85 -6.37 -4.32
CA GLY A 49 -8.87 -7.82 -4.43
C GLY A 49 -8.21 -8.57 -3.27
N GLY A 50 -7.59 -7.85 -2.35
CA GLY A 50 -6.92 -8.46 -1.22
C GLY A 50 -5.44 -8.74 -1.48
N VAL A 51 -4.68 -8.95 -0.41
CA VAL A 51 -3.25 -9.22 -0.50
C VAL A 51 -2.95 -10.44 -1.39
N PRO A 52 -3.69 -11.56 -1.29
CA PRO A 52 -3.41 -12.71 -2.18
C PRO A 52 -3.54 -12.37 -3.66
N ALA A 53 -4.56 -11.59 -4.05
CA ALA A 53 -4.75 -11.22 -5.44
C ALA A 53 -3.63 -10.31 -5.94
N VAL A 54 -3.21 -9.37 -5.09
CA VAL A 54 -2.10 -8.47 -5.42
C VAL A 54 -0.79 -9.25 -5.55
N ALA A 55 -0.56 -10.19 -4.63
CA ALA A 55 0.63 -11.04 -4.67
C ALA A 55 0.70 -11.84 -5.96
N GLU A 56 -0.42 -12.43 -6.38
CA GLU A 56 -0.49 -13.19 -7.62
C GLU A 56 -0.14 -12.29 -8.81
N LYS A 57 -0.72 -11.12 -8.87
CA LYS A 57 -0.48 -10.17 -9.95
C LYS A 57 0.96 -9.69 -9.98
N ALA A 58 1.57 -9.55 -8.81
CA ALA A 58 2.96 -9.09 -8.67
C ALA A 58 3.98 -10.23 -8.76
N HIS A 59 3.52 -11.48 -8.88
CA HIS A 59 4.35 -12.68 -8.88
C HIS A 59 5.16 -12.82 -7.60
N LEU A 60 4.50 -12.57 -6.45
CA LEU A 60 5.10 -12.66 -5.14
C LEU A 60 4.38 -13.71 -4.29
N ASN A 61 5.06 -14.19 -3.26
CA ASN A 61 4.47 -15.12 -2.31
C ASN A 61 3.49 -14.38 -1.41
N ALA A 62 2.22 -14.82 -1.38
CA ALA A 62 1.17 -14.13 -0.64
C ALA A 62 1.43 -14.09 0.87
N THR A 63 1.94 -15.20 1.43
CA THR A 63 2.22 -15.27 2.87
C THR A 63 3.32 -14.30 3.27
N GLN A 64 4.38 -14.24 2.48
CA GLN A 64 5.48 -13.32 2.73
C GLN A 64 5.02 -11.87 2.54
N LEU A 65 4.22 -11.62 1.50
CA LEU A 65 3.73 -10.27 1.26
C LEU A 65 2.84 -9.79 2.41
N TYR A 66 2.01 -10.68 2.94
CA TYR A 66 1.17 -10.33 4.07
C TYR A 66 1.99 -9.89 5.28
N ARG A 67 3.09 -10.59 5.55
CA ARG A 67 3.99 -10.21 6.65
C ARG A 67 4.74 -8.91 6.36
N THR A 68 5.12 -8.73 5.10
CA THR A 68 5.87 -7.56 4.68
C THR A 68 5.05 -6.29 4.75
N LEU A 69 3.76 -6.37 4.43
CA LEU A 69 2.87 -5.22 4.47
C LEU A 69 2.29 -5.01 5.88
N SER A 70 3.18 -4.81 6.82
CA SER A 70 2.84 -4.58 8.22
C SER A 70 3.80 -3.54 8.79
N ALA A 71 3.49 -3.06 9.99
CA ALA A 71 4.29 -2.00 10.61
C ALA A 71 5.77 -2.40 10.79
N GLU A 72 6.04 -3.70 10.94
CA GLU A 72 7.41 -4.19 11.12
C GLU A 72 8.02 -4.72 9.82
N GLY A 73 7.32 -4.59 8.71
CA GLY A 73 7.79 -5.10 7.43
C GLY A 73 9.01 -4.36 6.91
N ASN A 74 9.76 -5.05 6.07
CA ASN A 74 10.94 -4.47 5.43
C ASN A 74 11.07 -5.03 4.02
N PRO A 75 10.26 -4.54 3.08
CA PRO A 75 10.26 -5.07 1.72
C PRO A 75 11.52 -4.68 0.95
N GLU A 76 11.95 -5.56 0.07
CA GLU A 76 12.95 -5.20 -0.91
C GLU A 76 12.32 -4.23 -1.91
N LEU A 77 13.14 -3.35 -2.47
CA LEU A 77 12.66 -2.37 -3.45
C LEU A 77 11.97 -3.06 -4.63
N ARG A 78 12.51 -4.20 -5.08
CA ARG A 78 11.91 -4.97 -6.17
C ARG A 78 10.48 -5.40 -5.84
N SER A 79 10.28 -5.89 -4.63
CA SER A 79 8.95 -6.32 -4.19
C SER A 79 7.99 -5.14 -4.10
N LEU A 80 8.45 -4.04 -3.51
CA LEU A 80 7.63 -2.84 -3.39
C LEU A 80 7.21 -2.31 -4.75
N THR A 81 8.15 -2.26 -5.69
CA THR A 81 7.87 -1.80 -7.05
C THR A 81 6.85 -2.70 -7.73
N ALA A 82 6.96 -4.03 -7.55
CA ALA A 82 6.03 -4.97 -8.14
C ALA A 82 4.62 -4.82 -7.56
N VAL A 83 4.52 -4.59 -6.25
CA VAL A 83 3.23 -4.39 -5.60
C VAL A 83 2.56 -3.11 -6.11
N LEU A 84 3.30 -2.02 -6.18
CA LEU A 84 2.76 -0.76 -6.67
C LEU A 84 2.27 -0.90 -8.10
N LYS A 85 3.04 -1.60 -8.95
CA LYS A 85 2.64 -1.84 -10.33
C LYS A 85 1.35 -2.65 -10.40
N ALA A 86 1.21 -3.67 -9.55
CA ALA A 86 0.00 -4.46 -9.47
C ALA A 86 -1.21 -3.63 -9.06
N LEU A 87 -0.98 -2.55 -8.32
CA LEU A 87 -2.01 -1.60 -7.90
C LEU A 87 -2.23 -0.47 -8.91
N GLY A 88 -1.55 -0.52 -10.06
CA GLY A 88 -1.67 0.52 -11.09
C GLY A 88 -0.84 1.77 -10.80
N MET A 89 0.16 1.65 -9.96
CA MET A 89 1.00 2.78 -9.56
C MET A 89 2.47 2.53 -9.88
N ARG A 90 3.29 3.55 -9.71
CA ARG A 90 4.75 3.43 -9.87
C ARG A 90 5.45 4.36 -8.91
N LEU A 91 6.70 4.03 -8.62
CA LEU A 91 7.56 4.94 -7.87
C LEU A 91 7.92 6.12 -8.76
N ALA A 92 8.04 7.29 -8.16
CA ALA A 92 8.48 8.49 -8.83
C ALA A 92 9.34 9.30 -7.87
N VAL A 93 10.17 10.16 -8.43
CA VAL A 93 11.07 11.01 -7.64
C VAL A 93 10.66 12.45 -7.86
N GLN A 94 10.57 13.20 -6.78
CA GLN A 94 10.22 14.61 -6.83
C GLN A 94 11.14 15.38 -5.89
N PRO A 95 11.41 16.64 -6.16
CA PRO A 95 12.17 17.47 -5.23
C PRO A 95 11.47 17.56 -3.88
N ILE A 96 12.26 17.65 -2.83
CA ILE A 96 11.69 17.86 -1.50
C ILE A 96 11.06 19.24 -1.48
N ARG A 97 9.82 19.31 -0.98
CA ARG A 97 9.12 20.56 -0.85
C ARG A 97 9.68 21.33 0.35
N HIS A 98 10.07 22.56 0.14
CA HIS A 98 10.55 23.43 1.20
C HIS A 98 9.46 24.40 1.60
N ALA A 99 9.27 24.50 2.90
CA ALA A 99 8.32 25.46 3.44
C ALA A 99 8.91 26.85 3.43
#